data_b9cbbe1bf14962336cfb6c2d9654ceab
#
_entry.id   b9cbbe1bf14962336cfb6c2d9654ceab
#
_cell.length_a   1.000
_cell.length_b   1.000
_cell.length_c   1.000
_cell.angle_alpha   90.00
_cell.angle_beta   90.00
_cell.angle_gamma   90.00
#
_symmetry.space_group_name_H-M   'P 1'
#
loop_
_entity.id
_entity.type
_entity.pdbx_description
1 polymer ?
#
loop_
_entity_poly.entity_id
_entity_poly.type
_entity_poly.pdbx_seq_one_letter_code
_entity_poly.pdbx_strand_id
1 'polypeptide(L)'
;IGEEQYFASRQMQGGDFVVDPELAAYVASVGNELAHESDLALPYEFVVLNNSVPNAWALPGGKIGVNRGLLLELDSEAELAAVLGHEIVHAAAGHGAQAMQRGMILQGVLLATSVAAQSSEYSGLAIGAAGIGAQLLNQRYSRNAELEADGYGLVYLAAAGYDPQAVITLQETFVRLSEGK
;
A
#
# COMPACT_ATOMS: atom_id res chain seq x y z
N ILE A 1 -2.57 -11.78 -5.65
CA ILE A 1 -3.84 -11.09 -5.98
C ILE A 1 -4.08 -11.28 -7.46
N GLY A 2 -5.31 -11.69 -7.82
CA GLY A 2 -5.69 -11.81 -9.22
C GLY A 2 -5.80 -10.44 -9.90
N GLU A 3 -5.65 -10.40 -11.22
CA GLU A 3 -5.73 -9.18 -12.02
C GLU A 3 -7.07 -8.43 -11.81
N GLU A 4 -8.18 -9.17 -11.67
CA GLU A 4 -9.50 -8.59 -11.41
C GLU A 4 -9.56 -7.79 -10.11
N GLN A 5 -8.94 -8.31 -9.04
CA GLN A 5 -8.89 -7.63 -7.74
C GLN A 5 -7.99 -6.40 -7.79
N TYR A 6 -6.89 -6.48 -8.53
CA TYR A 6 -6.01 -5.34 -8.74
C TYR A 6 -6.70 -4.23 -9.53
N PHE A 7 -7.39 -4.59 -10.62
CA PHE A 7 -8.19 -3.65 -11.40
C PHE A 7 -9.29 -2.99 -10.53
N ALA A 8 -10.04 -3.79 -9.77
CA ALA A 8 -11.08 -3.27 -8.88
C ALA A 8 -10.49 -2.29 -7.83
N SER A 9 -9.33 -2.60 -7.24
CA SER A 9 -8.65 -1.73 -6.28
C SER A 9 -8.27 -0.37 -6.91
N ARG A 10 -7.75 -0.38 -8.14
CA ARG A 10 -7.43 0.86 -8.87
C ARG A 10 -8.69 1.70 -9.14
N GLN A 11 -9.79 1.06 -9.56
CA GLN A 11 -11.05 1.77 -9.81
C GLN A 11 -11.63 2.39 -8.53
N MET A 12 -11.55 1.71 -7.40
CA MET A 12 -11.99 2.23 -6.10
C MET A 12 -11.19 3.46 -5.65
N GLN A 13 -9.95 3.59 -6.12
CA GLN A 13 -9.05 4.73 -5.86
C GLN A 13 -9.12 5.81 -6.96
N GLY A 14 -10.16 5.82 -7.77
CA GLY A 14 -10.38 6.84 -8.81
C GLY A 14 -9.85 6.48 -10.19
N GLY A 15 -9.34 5.26 -10.37
CA GLY A 15 -8.73 4.79 -11.61
C GLY A 15 -7.34 5.37 -11.86
N ASP A 16 -6.76 5.03 -13.00
CA ASP A 16 -5.44 5.51 -13.38
C ASP A 16 -5.44 7.00 -13.71
N PHE A 17 -4.38 7.69 -13.30
CA PHE A 17 -4.14 9.06 -13.70
C PHE A 17 -3.51 9.10 -15.09
N VAL A 18 -4.36 9.19 -16.12
CA VAL A 18 -3.95 9.12 -17.54
C VAL A 18 -3.68 10.47 -18.17
N VAL A 19 -3.87 11.57 -17.43
CA VAL A 19 -3.73 12.95 -17.95
C VAL A 19 -2.26 13.29 -18.21
N ASP A 20 -1.35 12.72 -17.42
CA ASP A 20 0.10 12.93 -17.52
C ASP A 20 0.84 11.58 -17.54
N PRO A 21 1.07 11.01 -18.73
CA PRO A 21 1.80 9.75 -18.87
C PRO A 21 3.29 9.87 -18.46
N GLU A 22 3.88 11.07 -18.56
CA GLU A 22 5.28 11.31 -18.19
C GLU A 22 5.43 11.21 -16.67
N LEU A 23 4.48 11.74 -15.92
CA LEU A 23 4.44 11.60 -14.46
C LEU A 23 4.35 10.12 -14.04
N ALA A 24 3.48 9.35 -14.68
CA ALA A 24 3.35 7.93 -14.40
C ALA A 24 4.65 7.15 -14.71
N ALA A 25 5.29 7.46 -15.84
CA ALA A 25 6.57 6.88 -16.21
C ALA A 25 7.70 7.27 -15.24
N TYR A 26 7.70 8.53 -14.78
CA TYR A 26 8.67 9.02 -13.81
C TYR A 26 8.53 8.30 -12.45
N VAL A 27 7.32 8.19 -11.90
CA VAL A 27 7.08 7.45 -10.67
C VAL A 27 7.50 5.99 -10.80
N ALA A 28 7.21 5.36 -11.95
CA ALA A 28 7.63 4.00 -12.22
C ALA A 28 9.16 3.87 -12.33
N SER A 29 9.88 4.87 -12.88
CA SER A 29 11.34 4.83 -12.95
C SER A 29 11.99 4.86 -11.58
N VAL A 30 11.55 5.78 -10.69
CA VAL A 30 12.03 5.86 -9.31
C VAL A 30 11.71 4.56 -8.54
N GLY A 31 10.50 4.03 -8.70
CA GLY A 31 10.12 2.76 -8.09
C GLY A 31 10.95 1.58 -8.54
N ASN A 32 11.28 1.50 -9.83
CA ASN A 32 12.12 0.42 -10.38
C ASN A 32 13.57 0.51 -9.89
N GLU A 33 14.14 1.70 -9.72
CA GLU A 33 15.47 1.86 -9.12
C GLU A 33 15.52 1.29 -7.71
N LEU A 34 14.53 1.62 -6.87
CA LEU A 34 14.42 1.08 -5.52
C LEU A 34 14.13 -0.42 -5.51
N ALA A 35 13.27 -0.90 -6.41
CA ALA A 35 12.94 -2.32 -6.53
C ALA A 35 14.17 -3.17 -6.91
N HIS A 36 15.13 -2.59 -7.60
CA HIS A 36 16.41 -3.23 -7.94
C HIS A 36 17.27 -3.51 -6.70
N GLU A 37 17.14 -2.68 -5.68
CA GLU A 37 17.82 -2.83 -4.39
C GLU A 37 17.11 -3.79 -3.44
N SER A 38 15.88 -4.22 -3.80
CA SER A 38 15.12 -5.19 -3.01
C SER A 38 15.68 -6.61 -3.17
N ASP A 39 15.82 -7.34 -2.06
CA ASP A 39 16.27 -8.73 -2.05
C ASP A 39 15.28 -9.70 -2.74
N LEU A 40 14.06 -9.25 -3.03
CA LEU A 40 13.00 -10.04 -3.65
C LEU A 40 12.67 -9.53 -5.05
N ALA A 41 12.99 -10.35 -6.05
CA ALA A 41 12.62 -10.10 -7.46
C ALA A 41 11.13 -10.40 -7.68
N LEU A 42 10.26 -9.45 -7.33
CA LEU A 42 8.84 -9.48 -7.68
C LEU A 42 8.61 -8.76 -9.03
N PRO A 43 7.51 -9.07 -9.74
CA PRO A 43 7.08 -8.30 -10.90
C PRO A 43 6.45 -6.97 -10.45
N TYR A 44 7.31 -6.04 -9.98
CA TYR A 44 6.85 -4.75 -9.50
C TYR A 44 6.16 -3.97 -10.60
N GLU A 45 5.06 -3.34 -10.23
CA GLU A 45 4.29 -2.42 -11.08
C GLU A 45 3.89 -1.21 -10.26
N PHE A 46 4.20 -0.03 -10.78
CA PHE A 46 3.91 1.25 -10.14
C PHE A 46 2.87 2.00 -10.94
N VAL A 47 1.79 2.44 -10.29
CA VAL A 47 0.72 3.20 -10.95
C VAL A 47 0.42 4.48 -10.18
N VAL A 48 0.13 5.55 -10.91
CA VAL A 48 -0.42 6.78 -10.34
C VAL A 48 -1.93 6.74 -10.47
N LEU A 49 -2.63 7.03 -9.38
CA LEU A 49 -4.09 6.98 -9.30
C LEU A 49 -4.70 8.37 -9.22
N ASN A 50 -5.85 8.55 -9.87
CA ASN A 50 -6.57 9.80 -9.91
C ASN A 50 -7.37 10.05 -8.62
N ASN A 51 -6.66 10.11 -7.50
CA ASN A 51 -7.24 10.38 -6.20
C ASN A 51 -6.53 11.56 -5.54
N SER A 52 -7.29 12.52 -5.03
CA SER A 52 -6.76 13.72 -4.35
C SER A 52 -6.37 13.48 -2.89
N VAL A 53 -6.74 12.35 -2.30
CA VAL A 53 -6.36 12.01 -0.92
C VAL A 53 -4.91 11.56 -0.92
N PRO A 54 -4.01 12.17 -0.12
CA PRO A 54 -2.62 11.73 0.02
C PRO A 54 -2.56 10.28 0.54
N ASN A 55 -2.10 9.37 -0.28
CA ASN A 55 -1.98 7.95 0.08
C ASN A 55 -1.07 7.22 -0.92
N ALA A 56 -0.42 6.16 -0.43
CA ALA A 56 0.19 5.11 -1.23
C ALA A 56 -0.18 3.76 -0.62
N TRP A 57 -0.06 2.70 -1.40
CA TRP A 57 -0.39 1.35 -0.94
C TRP A 57 0.34 0.28 -1.76
N ALA A 58 0.60 -0.85 -1.12
CA ALA A 58 1.14 -2.04 -1.75
C ALA A 58 0.16 -3.20 -1.65
N LEU A 59 0.00 -3.93 -2.76
CA LEU A 59 -0.70 -5.20 -2.79
C LEU A 59 0.28 -6.36 -2.95
N PRO A 60 -0.07 -7.57 -2.46
CA PRO A 60 0.74 -8.76 -2.67
C PRO A 60 1.05 -8.98 -4.15
N GLY A 61 2.31 -9.36 -4.45
CA GLY A 61 2.76 -9.59 -5.82
C GLY A 61 3.42 -8.37 -6.48
N GLY A 62 3.76 -7.33 -5.70
CA GLY A 62 4.55 -6.19 -6.20
C GLY A 62 3.73 -5.08 -6.87
N LYS A 63 2.41 -5.03 -6.64
CA LYS A 63 1.55 -3.98 -7.19
C LYS A 63 1.50 -2.79 -6.24
N ILE A 64 2.02 -1.64 -6.66
CA ILE A 64 2.16 -0.42 -5.85
C ILE A 64 1.40 0.71 -6.51
N GLY A 65 0.52 1.35 -5.74
CA GLY A 65 -0.26 2.51 -6.18
C GLY A 65 0.08 3.76 -5.38
N VAL A 66 0.22 4.88 -6.07
CA VAL A 66 0.44 6.20 -5.47
C VAL A 66 -0.67 7.12 -5.93
N ASN A 67 -1.40 7.71 -4.99
CA ASN A 67 -2.41 8.70 -5.30
C ASN A 67 -1.75 10.01 -5.73
N ARG A 68 -2.28 10.67 -6.77
CA ARG A 68 -1.78 11.98 -7.21
C ARG A 68 -1.79 13.04 -6.10
N GLY A 69 -2.71 12.90 -5.14
CA GLY A 69 -2.77 13.78 -3.97
C GLY A 69 -1.52 13.71 -3.09
N LEU A 70 -0.89 12.53 -2.98
CA LEU A 70 0.37 12.42 -2.25
C LEU A 70 1.50 13.10 -3.02
N LEU A 71 1.58 12.94 -4.34
CA LEU A 71 2.62 13.56 -5.16
C LEU A 71 2.64 15.09 -5.08
N LEU A 72 1.50 15.71 -4.78
CA LEU A 72 1.40 17.16 -4.59
C LEU A 72 1.95 17.65 -3.25
N GLU A 73 2.09 16.76 -2.29
CA GLU A 73 2.56 17.08 -0.93
C GLU A 73 4.07 16.80 -0.74
N LEU A 74 4.68 16.05 -1.66
CA LEU A 74 6.10 15.71 -1.61
C LEU A 74 6.94 16.87 -2.14
N ASP A 75 7.98 17.24 -1.39
CA ASP A 75 8.86 18.36 -1.72
C ASP A 75 10.08 17.93 -2.57
N SER A 76 10.35 16.62 -2.71
CA SER A 76 11.51 16.11 -3.43
C SER A 76 11.31 14.70 -4.01
N GLU A 77 12.14 14.34 -5.00
CA GLU A 77 12.25 12.96 -5.51
C GLU A 77 12.68 11.98 -4.41
N ALA A 78 13.55 12.40 -3.50
CA ALA A 78 14.00 11.56 -2.39
C ALA A 78 12.85 11.22 -1.42
N GLU A 79 11.88 12.11 -1.22
CA GLU A 79 10.65 11.81 -0.46
C GLU A 79 9.76 10.82 -1.20
N LEU A 80 9.61 10.95 -2.53
CA LEU A 80 8.91 9.97 -3.35
C LEU A 80 9.60 8.60 -3.25
N ALA A 81 10.93 8.57 -3.34
CA ALA A 81 11.73 7.37 -3.19
C ALA A 81 11.55 6.73 -1.79
N ALA A 82 11.46 7.55 -0.73
CA ALA A 82 11.20 7.06 0.62
C ALA A 82 9.81 6.40 0.74
N VAL A 83 8.77 7.00 0.16
CA VAL A 83 7.43 6.38 0.09
C VAL A 83 7.47 5.06 -0.66
N LEU A 84 8.06 5.05 -1.87
CA LEU A 84 8.09 3.86 -2.70
C LEU A 84 8.93 2.74 -2.09
N GLY A 85 10.05 3.07 -1.44
CA GLY A 85 10.87 2.10 -0.70
C GLY A 85 10.10 1.42 0.43
N HIS A 86 9.33 2.18 1.19
CA HIS A 86 8.44 1.67 2.24
C HIS A 86 7.39 0.69 1.65
N GLU A 87 6.72 1.07 0.55
CA GLU A 87 5.71 0.23 -0.10
C GLU A 87 6.32 -1.04 -0.74
N ILE A 88 7.53 -0.96 -1.29
CA ILE A 88 8.26 -2.12 -1.80
C ILE A 88 8.49 -3.15 -0.69
N VAL A 89 8.88 -2.72 0.52
CA VAL A 89 9.04 -3.64 1.66
C VAL A 89 7.71 -4.30 2.02
N HIS A 90 6.60 -3.56 2.06
CA HIS A 90 5.28 -4.15 2.31
C HIS A 90 4.91 -5.21 1.28
N ALA A 91 5.22 -4.98 0.01
CA ALA A 91 4.99 -5.96 -1.05
C ALA A 91 5.92 -7.17 -0.93
N ALA A 92 7.21 -6.94 -0.67
CA ALA A 92 8.25 -7.96 -0.57
C ALA A 92 8.04 -8.88 0.64
N ALA A 93 7.81 -8.31 1.82
CA ALA A 93 7.54 -9.06 3.05
C ALA A 93 6.16 -9.72 3.09
N GLY A 94 5.30 -9.41 2.10
CA GLY A 94 3.96 -9.99 2.03
C GLY A 94 3.03 -9.53 3.16
N HIS A 95 3.24 -8.35 3.71
CA HIS A 95 2.47 -7.81 4.83
C HIS A 95 0.96 -7.77 4.54
N GLY A 96 0.57 -7.41 3.32
CA GLY A 96 -0.82 -7.44 2.88
C GLY A 96 -1.43 -8.85 2.90
N ALA A 97 -0.69 -9.86 2.45
CA ALA A 97 -1.14 -11.25 2.47
C ALA A 97 -1.30 -11.78 3.91
N GLN A 98 -0.35 -11.46 4.80
CA GLN A 98 -0.43 -11.83 6.21
C GLN A 98 -1.62 -11.18 6.91
N ALA A 99 -1.88 -9.92 6.63
CA ALA A 99 -3.01 -9.20 7.19
C ALA A 99 -4.36 -9.77 6.71
N MET A 100 -4.47 -10.14 5.42
CA MET A 100 -5.64 -10.87 4.89
C MET A 100 -5.85 -12.21 5.59
N GLN A 101 -4.81 -13.00 5.75
CA GLN A 101 -4.88 -14.30 6.41
C GLN A 101 -5.38 -14.16 7.84
N ARG A 102 -4.87 -13.19 8.59
CA ARG A 102 -5.35 -12.90 9.96
C ARG A 102 -6.83 -12.48 9.98
N GLY A 103 -7.24 -11.65 9.02
CA GLY A 103 -8.65 -11.24 8.89
C GLY A 103 -9.57 -12.43 8.62
N MET A 104 -9.20 -13.33 7.71
CA MET A 104 -9.97 -14.54 7.41
C MET A 104 -10.07 -15.49 8.60
N ILE A 105 -8.98 -15.68 9.35
CA ILE A 105 -8.99 -16.50 10.56
C ILE A 105 -9.96 -15.90 11.59
N LEU A 106 -9.88 -14.59 11.83
CA LEU A 106 -10.77 -13.90 12.77
C LEU A 106 -12.24 -14.04 12.37
N GLN A 107 -12.55 -13.86 11.09
CA GLN A 107 -13.90 -14.08 10.57
C GLN A 107 -14.36 -15.53 10.73
N GLY A 108 -13.49 -16.50 10.47
CA GLY A 108 -13.77 -17.91 10.69
C GLY A 108 -14.09 -18.23 12.15
N VAL A 109 -13.34 -17.64 13.08
CA VAL A 109 -13.62 -17.77 14.52
C VAL A 109 -14.95 -17.12 14.90
N LEU A 110 -15.26 -15.93 14.40
CA LEU A 110 -16.53 -15.25 14.66
C LEU A 110 -17.72 -16.03 14.11
N LEU A 111 -17.60 -16.60 12.91
CA LEU A 111 -18.64 -17.46 12.33
C LEU A 111 -18.83 -18.74 13.15
N ALA A 112 -17.75 -19.40 13.55
CA ALA A 112 -17.82 -20.61 14.36
C ALA A 112 -18.47 -20.34 15.72
N THR A 113 -18.15 -19.22 16.38
CA THR A 113 -18.77 -18.84 17.65
C THR A 113 -20.24 -18.46 17.49
N SER A 114 -20.63 -17.79 16.40
CA SER A 114 -22.04 -17.45 16.13
C SER A 114 -22.91 -18.69 15.86
N VAL A 115 -22.37 -19.67 15.12
CA VAL A 115 -23.05 -20.96 14.90
C VAL A 115 -23.20 -21.73 16.21
N ALA A 116 -22.17 -21.75 17.06
CA ALA A 116 -22.22 -22.40 18.37
C ALA A 116 -23.22 -21.72 19.34
N ALA A 117 -23.44 -20.42 19.19
CA ALA A 117 -24.38 -19.65 20.02
C ALA A 117 -25.87 -19.78 19.59
N GLN A 118 -26.17 -20.54 18.51
CA GLN A 118 -27.55 -20.81 18.01
C GLN A 118 -28.45 -19.56 17.84
N SER A 119 -27.90 -18.41 17.50
CA SER A 119 -28.72 -17.23 17.18
C SER A 119 -29.01 -17.16 15.69
N SER A 120 -30.30 -17.36 15.33
CA SER A 120 -30.82 -17.43 13.96
C SER A 120 -30.81 -16.09 13.19
N GLU A 121 -30.26 -15.01 13.75
CA GLU A 121 -30.28 -13.67 13.17
C GLU A 121 -29.07 -13.31 12.28
N TYR A 122 -28.05 -14.17 12.18
CA TYR A 122 -26.83 -13.87 11.44
C TYR A 122 -26.67 -14.63 10.10
N SER A 123 -27.78 -15.13 9.53
CA SER A 123 -27.77 -15.83 8.22
C SER A 123 -27.55 -14.91 6.99
N GLY A 124 -27.23 -13.62 7.21
CA GLY A 124 -27.12 -12.62 6.14
C GLY A 124 -25.70 -12.15 5.79
N LEU A 125 -24.65 -12.67 6.45
CA LEU A 125 -23.27 -12.26 6.16
C LEU A 125 -22.65 -13.07 5.02
N ALA A 126 -23.24 -12.96 3.82
CA ALA A 126 -22.53 -13.26 2.58
C ALA A 126 -21.54 -12.11 2.32
N ILE A 127 -20.33 -12.22 2.86
CA ILE A 127 -19.25 -11.28 2.53
C ILE A 127 -18.82 -11.62 1.11
N GLY A 128 -19.37 -10.86 0.15
CA GLY A 128 -18.96 -10.98 -1.26
C GLY A 128 -17.49 -10.60 -1.44
N ALA A 129 -16.84 -11.19 -2.44
CA ALA A 129 -15.43 -10.96 -2.80
C ALA A 129 -15.05 -9.47 -2.96
N ALA A 130 -16.03 -8.60 -3.25
CA ALA A 130 -15.86 -7.15 -3.30
C ALA A 130 -15.45 -6.50 -1.96
N GLY A 131 -15.80 -7.11 -0.82
CA GLY A 131 -15.39 -6.61 0.51
C GLY A 131 -13.91 -6.82 0.82
N ILE A 132 -13.27 -7.82 0.20
CA ILE A 132 -11.86 -8.16 0.48
C ILE A 132 -10.93 -7.08 -0.10
N GLY A 133 -11.18 -6.58 -1.30
CA GLY A 133 -10.37 -5.55 -1.94
C GLY A 133 -10.39 -4.21 -1.16
N ALA A 134 -11.59 -3.78 -0.71
CA ALA A 134 -11.74 -2.56 0.09
C ALA A 134 -11.05 -2.69 1.46
N GLN A 135 -11.06 -3.86 2.03
CA GLN A 135 -10.44 -4.15 3.33
C GLN A 135 -8.91 -4.10 3.24
N LEU A 136 -8.31 -4.50 2.11
CA LEU A 136 -6.86 -4.42 1.87
C LEU A 136 -6.37 -2.96 1.80
N LEU A 137 -7.12 -2.09 1.12
CA LEU A 137 -6.74 -0.68 0.95
C LEU A 137 -6.86 0.14 2.23
N ASN A 138 -7.67 -0.31 3.20
CA ASN A 138 -7.84 0.35 4.50
C ASN A 138 -7.12 -0.37 5.65
N GLN A 139 -6.31 -1.37 5.35
CA GLN A 139 -5.62 -2.13 6.38
C GLN A 139 -4.48 -1.32 6.99
N ARG A 140 -4.54 -1.15 8.31
CA ARG A 140 -3.39 -0.75 9.09
C ARG A 140 -2.52 -1.98 9.31
N TYR A 141 -1.29 -1.91 8.89
CA TYR A 141 -0.31 -2.95 9.17
C TYR A 141 0.01 -3.01 10.68
N SER A 142 0.61 -4.11 11.11
CA SER A 142 1.07 -4.20 12.50
C SER A 142 2.25 -3.25 12.71
N ARG A 143 2.44 -2.79 13.95
CA ARG A 143 3.59 -1.94 14.29
C ARG A 143 4.93 -2.55 13.87
N ASN A 144 5.06 -3.87 13.96
CA ASN A 144 6.30 -4.54 13.54
C ASN A 144 6.48 -4.49 12.03
N ALA A 145 5.41 -4.64 11.24
CA ALA A 145 5.44 -4.51 9.79
C ALA A 145 5.80 -3.08 9.36
N GLU A 146 5.28 -2.06 10.05
CA GLU A 146 5.65 -0.66 9.80
C GLU A 146 7.13 -0.40 10.11
N LEU A 147 7.63 -0.87 11.26
CA LEU A 147 9.04 -0.74 11.63
C LEU A 147 9.96 -1.49 10.65
N GLU A 148 9.53 -2.63 10.13
CA GLU A 148 10.25 -3.37 9.10
C GLU A 148 10.27 -2.58 7.79
N ALA A 149 9.13 -2.01 7.37
CA ALA A 149 9.02 -1.21 6.16
C ALA A 149 9.87 0.08 6.26
N ASP A 150 9.85 0.75 7.40
CA ASP A 150 10.69 1.93 7.65
C ASP A 150 12.19 1.57 7.60
N GLY A 151 12.58 0.46 8.27
CA GLY A 151 13.98 0.04 8.34
C GLY A 151 14.56 -0.38 7.00
N TYR A 152 13.92 -1.32 6.31
CA TYR A 152 14.39 -1.78 4.99
C TYR A 152 14.16 -0.75 3.88
N GLY A 153 13.07 0.03 3.95
CA GLY A 153 12.84 1.14 3.02
C GLY A 153 13.96 2.16 3.05
N LEU A 154 14.49 2.49 4.26
CA LEU A 154 15.65 3.36 4.42
C LEU A 154 16.92 2.74 3.80
N VAL A 155 17.11 1.42 3.93
CA VAL A 155 18.25 0.72 3.31
C VAL A 155 18.17 0.79 1.79
N TYR A 156 17.00 0.52 1.20
CA TYR A 156 16.80 0.60 -0.25
C TYR A 156 16.99 2.02 -0.77
N LEU A 157 16.47 3.02 -0.05
CA LEU A 157 16.65 4.44 -0.35
C LEU A 157 18.14 4.81 -0.45
N ALA A 158 18.91 4.45 0.58
CA ALA A 158 20.33 4.75 0.63
C ALA A 158 21.13 3.97 -0.44
N ALA A 159 20.79 2.71 -0.70
CA ALA A 159 21.43 1.89 -1.73
C ALA A 159 21.18 2.43 -3.14
N ALA A 160 19.99 2.96 -3.40
CA ALA A 160 19.65 3.65 -4.66
C ALA A 160 20.28 5.05 -4.79
N GLY A 161 21.02 5.51 -3.76
CA GLY A 161 21.78 6.77 -3.82
C GLY A 161 20.99 8.01 -3.39
N TYR A 162 19.79 7.86 -2.86
CA TYR A 162 19.00 8.97 -2.31
C TYR A 162 19.46 9.35 -0.90
N ASP A 163 19.22 10.61 -0.53
CA ASP A 163 19.53 11.12 0.81
C ASP A 163 18.58 10.51 1.85
N PRO A 164 19.09 9.75 2.85
CA PRO A 164 18.28 9.19 3.92
C PRO A 164 17.53 10.23 4.77
N GLN A 165 17.98 11.51 4.77
CA GLN A 165 17.29 12.60 5.44
C GLN A 165 15.85 12.80 4.92
N ALA A 166 15.57 12.38 3.69
CA ALA A 166 14.25 12.44 3.08
C ALA A 166 13.17 11.70 3.88
N VAL A 167 13.53 10.65 4.62
CA VAL A 167 12.58 9.95 5.50
C VAL A 167 12.09 10.87 6.63
N ILE A 168 12.96 11.73 7.16
CA ILE A 168 12.60 12.68 8.23
C ILE A 168 11.69 13.77 7.67
N THR A 169 12.06 14.39 6.54
CA THR A 169 11.25 15.44 5.92
C THR A 169 9.89 14.93 5.46
N LEU A 170 9.82 13.68 4.97
CA LEU A 170 8.56 13.00 4.65
C LEU A 170 7.67 12.84 5.90
N GLN A 171 8.24 12.44 7.05
CA GLN A 171 7.48 12.33 8.30
C GLN A 171 6.95 13.70 8.77
N GLU A 172 7.73 14.76 8.62
CA GLU A 172 7.29 16.14 8.90
C GLU A 172 6.11 16.53 8.00
N THR A 173 6.15 16.16 6.72
CA THR A 173 5.05 16.34 5.78
C THR A 173 3.79 15.61 6.23
N PHE A 174 3.89 14.34 6.65
CA PHE A 174 2.74 13.60 7.16
C PHE A 174 2.18 14.16 8.47
N VAL A 175 3.02 14.65 9.38
CA VAL A 175 2.57 15.35 10.58
C VAL A 175 1.79 16.60 10.20
N ARG A 176 2.32 17.44 9.31
CA ARG A 176 1.66 18.65 8.79
C ARG A 176 0.29 18.33 8.20
N LEU A 177 0.17 17.27 7.40
CA LEU A 177 -1.09 16.83 6.80
C LEU A 177 -2.09 16.35 7.84
N SER A 178 -1.64 15.72 8.91
CA SER A 178 -2.50 15.24 10.00
C SER A 178 -3.05 16.36 10.87
N GLU A 179 -2.29 17.42 11.07
CA GLU A 179 -2.66 18.58 11.88
C GLU A 179 -3.57 19.57 11.12
N GLY A 180 -3.51 19.57 9.79
CA GLY A 180 -4.34 20.43 8.94
C GLY A 180 -5.77 19.93 8.70
N LYS A 181 -6.15 18.85 9.37
CA LYS A 181 -7.53 18.31 9.41
C LYS A 181 -8.21 18.72 10.69
#